data_ea4af84fb944640b6556667a8e3c372a
#
_entry.id   ea4af84fb944640b6556667a8e3c372a
#
_cell.length_a   1.000
_cell.length_b   1.000
_cell.length_c   1.000
_cell.angle_alpha   90.00
_cell.angle_beta   90.00
_cell.angle_gamma   90.00
#
_symmetry.space_group_name_H-M   'P 1'
#
loop_
_entity.id
_entity.type
_entity.pdbx_description
1 polymer ?
#
loop_
_entity_poly.entity_id
_entity_poly.type
_entity_poly.pdbx_seq_one_letter_code
_entity_poly.pdbx_strand_id
1 'polypeptide(L)'
;MNALEVAKAVINKGLEHNSPLTHLQLQKILFIIDQRFSHVNGHPLIDEGFTEKKDIGPLSKEVYMHYSFLGSKEINLPEQTNIKLPDEINAFLDEIVKIPAEELPSYEEIKKTKGYFDAPKDNGTADRSVDDTFSFDM
;
A
#
# COMPACT_ATOMS: atom_id res chain seq x y z
N MET A 1 -0.55 6.39 -10.83
CA MET A 1 -0.25 5.01 -11.27
C MET A 1 -1.40 4.10 -10.92
N ASN A 2 -1.56 3.05 -11.69
CA ASN A 2 -2.63 2.08 -11.46
C ASN A 2 -2.30 1.22 -10.25
N ALA A 3 -3.28 1.00 -9.36
CA ALA A 3 -3.05 0.29 -8.12
C ALA A 3 -2.53 -1.13 -8.33
N LEU A 4 -3.10 -1.85 -9.28
CA LEU A 4 -2.68 -3.23 -9.51
C LEU A 4 -1.26 -3.30 -10.04
N GLU A 5 -0.87 -2.37 -10.90
CA GLU A 5 0.50 -2.34 -11.41
C GLU A 5 1.50 -2.01 -10.30
N VAL A 6 1.15 -1.07 -9.41
CA VAL A 6 2.00 -0.78 -8.27
C VAL A 6 2.10 -2.00 -7.36
N ALA A 7 0.97 -2.70 -7.16
CA ALA A 7 0.97 -3.90 -6.34
C ALA A 7 1.91 -4.96 -6.88
N LYS A 8 1.91 -5.13 -8.20
CA LYS A 8 2.80 -6.12 -8.80
C LYS A 8 4.27 -5.78 -8.56
N ALA A 9 4.61 -4.49 -8.66
CA ALA A 9 5.98 -4.07 -8.38
C ALA A 9 6.34 -4.31 -6.91
N VAL A 10 5.40 -4.08 -6.00
CA VAL A 10 5.64 -4.31 -4.58
C VAL A 10 5.82 -5.80 -4.29
N ILE A 11 4.99 -6.64 -4.92
CA ILE A 11 5.14 -8.08 -4.77
C ILE A 11 6.54 -8.52 -5.20
N ASN A 12 7.00 -8.02 -6.33
CA ASN A 12 8.32 -8.38 -6.82
C ASN A 12 9.42 -7.93 -5.87
N LYS A 13 9.24 -6.77 -5.23
CA LYS A 13 10.19 -6.32 -4.22
C LYS A 13 10.26 -7.28 -3.05
N GLY A 14 9.11 -7.74 -2.59
CA GLY A 14 9.09 -8.72 -1.51
C GLY A 14 9.85 -9.97 -1.88
N LEU A 15 9.62 -10.49 -3.09
CA LEU A 15 10.31 -11.68 -3.53
C LEU A 15 11.80 -11.45 -3.67
N GLU A 16 12.18 -10.27 -4.12
CA GLU A 16 13.59 -9.91 -4.26
C GLU A 16 14.32 -9.98 -2.93
N HIS A 17 13.63 -9.66 -1.86
CA HIS A 17 14.21 -9.66 -0.51
C HIS A 17 13.93 -10.95 0.26
N ASN A 18 13.46 -11.99 -0.43
CA ASN A 18 13.09 -13.26 0.21
C ASN A 18 12.03 -13.05 1.29
N SER A 19 11.14 -12.10 1.06
CA SER A 19 10.06 -11.77 1.96
C SER A 19 8.75 -11.71 1.20
N PRO A 20 8.24 -12.85 0.75
CA PRO A 20 6.98 -12.84 0.00
C PRO A 20 5.86 -12.27 0.85
N LEU A 21 4.99 -11.50 0.22
CA LEU A 21 3.96 -10.77 0.93
C LEU A 21 2.64 -11.52 0.94
N THR A 22 1.89 -11.37 2.04
CA THR A 22 0.49 -11.79 2.03
C THR A 22 -0.34 -10.68 1.43
N HIS A 23 -1.59 -10.99 1.08
CA HIS A 23 -2.49 -9.99 0.53
C HIS A 23 -2.69 -8.83 1.51
N LEU A 24 -2.87 -9.13 2.79
CA LEU A 24 -3.08 -8.08 3.78
C LEU A 24 -1.86 -7.18 3.91
N GLN A 25 -0.69 -7.77 3.93
CA GLN A 25 0.56 -7.01 3.99
C GLN A 25 0.69 -6.11 2.77
N LEU A 26 0.37 -6.63 1.61
CA LEU A 26 0.40 -5.87 0.37
C LEU A 26 -0.53 -4.65 0.45
N GLN A 27 -1.75 -4.84 0.93
CA GLN A 27 -2.69 -3.73 1.04
C GLN A 27 -2.17 -2.64 1.95
N LYS A 28 -1.61 -3.03 3.09
CA LYS A 28 -1.07 -2.05 4.01
C LYS A 28 0.10 -1.29 3.41
N ILE A 29 0.98 -2.00 2.74
CA ILE A 29 2.13 -1.35 2.11
C ILE A 29 1.69 -0.37 1.03
N LEU A 30 0.69 -0.76 0.24
CA LEU A 30 0.21 0.14 -0.81
C LEU A 30 -0.28 1.45 -0.23
N PHE A 31 -1.05 1.39 0.85
CA PHE A 31 -1.54 2.61 1.46
C PHE A 31 -0.40 3.46 2.03
N ILE A 32 0.55 2.79 2.67
CA ILE A 32 1.67 3.50 3.27
C ILE A 32 2.50 4.23 2.22
N ILE A 33 2.83 3.56 1.12
CA ILE A 33 3.65 4.23 0.10
C ILE A 33 2.88 5.32 -0.62
N ASP A 34 1.56 5.16 -0.76
CA ASP A 34 0.76 6.21 -1.36
C ASP A 34 0.75 7.45 -0.46
N GLN A 35 0.60 7.24 0.84
CA GLN A 35 0.62 8.36 1.78
C GLN A 35 1.97 9.05 1.82
N ARG A 36 3.03 8.25 1.83
CA ARG A 36 4.38 8.82 1.83
C ARG A 36 4.62 9.67 0.58
N PHE A 37 4.25 9.14 -0.57
CA PHE A 37 4.44 9.87 -1.82
C PHE A 37 3.59 11.14 -1.84
N SER A 38 2.36 11.06 -1.36
CA SER A 38 1.46 12.22 -1.32
C SER A 38 2.01 13.33 -0.44
N HIS A 39 2.55 12.97 0.70
CA HIS A 39 3.09 13.98 1.61
C HIS A 39 4.25 14.72 0.99
N VAL A 40 5.08 14.01 0.25
CA VAL A 40 6.27 14.63 -0.33
C VAL A 40 5.95 15.39 -1.60
N ASN A 41 5.07 14.85 -2.41
CA ASN A 41 4.84 15.40 -3.76
C ASN A 41 3.53 16.16 -3.93
N GLY A 42 2.64 16.11 -2.98
CA GLY A 42 1.40 16.87 -3.05
C GLY A 42 0.33 16.26 -3.92
N HIS A 43 0.54 15.04 -4.42
CA HIS A 43 -0.47 14.35 -5.21
C HIS A 43 -0.29 12.84 -5.02
N PRO A 44 -1.31 12.04 -5.30
CA PRO A 44 -1.23 10.61 -5.00
C PRO A 44 -0.32 9.85 -5.95
N LEU A 45 0.24 8.77 -5.44
CA LEU A 45 0.96 7.82 -6.26
C LEU A 45 -0.03 6.92 -6.99
N ILE A 46 -1.05 6.47 -6.26
CA ILE A 46 -2.04 5.56 -6.80
C ILE A 46 -3.29 6.34 -7.15
N ASP A 47 -3.72 6.21 -8.41
CA ASP A 47 -4.77 7.06 -8.93
C ASP A 47 -6.16 6.73 -8.41
N GLU A 48 -6.43 5.47 -8.15
CA GLU A 48 -7.79 5.05 -7.84
C GLU A 48 -8.26 5.33 -6.43
N GLY A 49 -7.33 5.58 -5.53
CA GLY A 49 -7.72 5.79 -4.13
C GLY A 49 -7.96 4.48 -3.40
N PHE A 50 -8.44 4.61 -2.18
CA PHE A 50 -8.62 3.46 -1.29
C PHE A 50 -10.00 3.49 -0.67
N THR A 51 -10.48 2.29 -0.31
CA THR A 51 -11.77 2.14 0.36
C THR A 51 -11.49 1.62 1.76
N GLU A 52 -12.08 2.25 2.75
CA GLU A 52 -11.84 1.83 4.12
C GLU A 52 -12.75 0.69 4.52
N LYS A 53 -12.15 -0.40 4.99
CA LYS A 53 -12.89 -1.54 5.47
C LYS A 53 -12.79 -1.57 6.98
N LYS A 54 -13.92 -1.64 7.66
CA LYS A 54 -13.94 -1.67 9.10
C LYS A 54 -13.08 -2.81 9.60
N ASP A 55 -12.28 -2.55 10.61
CA ASP A 55 -11.40 -3.52 11.25
C ASP A 55 -10.15 -3.89 10.46
N ILE A 56 -10.05 -3.45 9.19
CA ILE A 56 -8.89 -3.77 8.40
C ILE A 56 -8.14 -2.52 7.98
N GLY A 57 -8.89 -1.49 7.59
CA GLY A 57 -8.31 -0.25 7.15
C GLY A 57 -8.45 -0.05 5.66
N PRO A 58 -7.67 0.86 5.09
CA PRO A 58 -7.81 1.18 3.67
C PRO A 58 -7.36 0.03 2.78
N LEU A 59 -8.14 -0.24 1.75
CA LEU A 59 -7.85 -1.30 0.80
C LEU A 59 -8.01 -0.77 -0.61
N SER A 60 -7.19 -1.29 -1.53
CA SER A 60 -7.40 -1.06 -2.93
C SER A 60 -8.39 -2.08 -3.43
N LYS A 61 -9.49 -1.61 -4.00
CA LYS A 61 -10.52 -2.50 -4.52
C LYS A 61 -9.97 -3.41 -5.62
N GLU A 62 -9.21 -2.85 -6.53
CA GLU A 62 -8.68 -3.61 -7.64
C GLU A 62 -7.74 -4.71 -7.18
N VAL A 63 -6.88 -4.39 -6.23
CA VAL A 63 -5.93 -5.35 -5.69
C VAL A 63 -6.66 -6.43 -4.91
N TYR A 64 -7.70 -6.03 -4.17
CA TYR A 64 -8.50 -6.99 -3.45
C TYR A 64 -9.14 -8.00 -4.38
N MET A 65 -9.75 -7.51 -5.47
CA MET A 65 -10.41 -8.40 -6.42
C MET A 65 -9.43 -9.38 -7.05
N HIS A 66 -8.19 -8.99 -7.17
CA HIS A 66 -7.19 -9.80 -7.84
C HIS A 66 -6.53 -10.83 -6.91
N TYR A 67 -6.33 -10.50 -5.64
CA TYR A 67 -5.54 -11.35 -4.76
C TYR A 67 -6.28 -11.93 -3.57
N SER A 68 -7.52 -11.54 -3.32
CA SER A 68 -8.22 -11.99 -2.11
C SER A 68 -8.39 -13.49 -2.05
N PHE A 69 -8.42 -14.18 -3.19
CA PHE A 69 -8.62 -15.62 -3.20
C PHE A 69 -7.47 -16.37 -2.51
N LEU A 70 -6.33 -15.72 -2.34
CA LEU A 70 -5.20 -16.35 -1.69
C LEU A 70 -5.35 -16.41 -0.17
N GLY A 71 -6.27 -15.63 0.38
CA GLY A 71 -6.44 -15.61 1.83
C GLY A 71 -5.18 -15.14 2.52
N SER A 72 -4.69 -15.92 3.47
CA SER A 72 -3.48 -15.58 4.20
C SER A 72 -2.21 -16.16 3.61
N LYS A 73 -2.30 -16.78 2.45
CA LYS A 73 -1.13 -17.35 1.83
C LYS A 73 -0.23 -16.28 1.24
N GLU A 74 1.04 -16.57 1.20
CA GLU A 74 2.00 -15.64 0.62
C GLU A 74 1.93 -15.67 -0.90
N ILE A 75 2.20 -14.51 -1.51
CA ILE A 75 2.22 -14.38 -2.96
C ILE A 75 3.63 -14.72 -3.42
N ASN A 76 3.81 -15.94 -3.88
CA ASN A 76 5.13 -16.47 -4.16
C ASN A 76 5.60 -16.46 -5.61
N LEU A 77 4.76 -15.96 -6.51
CA LEU A 77 5.13 -15.94 -7.91
C LEU A 77 5.39 -14.50 -8.35
N PRO A 78 6.46 -14.28 -9.11
CA PRO A 78 6.72 -12.93 -9.59
C PRO A 78 5.64 -12.49 -10.56
N GLU A 79 5.41 -11.19 -10.60
CA GLU A 79 4.39 -10.62 -11.46
C GLU A 79 5.03 -9.84 -12.59
N GLN A 80 4.34 -9.79 -13.71
CA GLN A 80 4.83 -9.05 -14.85
C GLN A 80 4.29 -7.63 -14.79
N THR A 81 5.17 -6.66 -14.79
CA THR A 81 4.76 -5.28 -14.81
C THR A 81 5.85 -4.45 -15.47
N ASN A 82 5.44 -3.43 -16.19
CA ASN A 82 6.35 -2.50 -16.82
C ASN A 82 6.49 -1.20 -16.06
N ILE A 83 5.80 -1.10 -14.94
CA ILE A 83 5.79 0.14 -14.22
C ILE A 83 7.13 0.37 -13.53
N LYS A 84 7.53 1.63 -13.47
CA LYS A 84 8.74 2.00 -12.78
C LYS A 84 8.37 2.93 -11.65
N LEU A 85 8.61 2.50 -10.43
CA LEU A 85 8.30 3.30 -9.27
C LEU A 85 9.36 4.38 -9.07
N PRO A 86 8.99 5.50 -8.46
CA PRO A 86 9.98 6.53 -8.15
C PRO A 86 11.10 5.96 -7.27
N ASP A 87 12.30 6.48 -7.45
CA ASP A 87 13.46 5.98 -6.72
C ASP A 87 13.26 6.03 -5.21
N GLU A 88 12.64 7.09 -4.74
CA GLU A 88 12.42 7.26 -3.32
C GLU A 88 11.48 6.17 -2.78
N ILE A 89 10.49 5.79 -3.56
CA ILE A 89 9.57 4.74 -3.18
C ILE A 89 10.26 3.38 -3.23
N ASN A 90 11.06 3.14 -4.25
CA ASN A 90 11.82 1.89 -4.31
C ASN A 90 12.73 1.70 -3.12
N ALA A 91 13.42 2.76 -2.71
CA ALA A 91 14.31 2.68 -1.56
C ALA A 91 13.52 2.40 -0.28
N PHE A 92 12.38 3.04 -0.14
CA PHE A 92 11.53 2.82 1.02
C PHE A 92 11.01 1.39 1.06
N LEU A 93 10.66 0.84 -0.11
CA LEU A 93 10.16 -0.53 -0.18
C LEU A 93 11.19 -1.55 0.24
N ASP A 94 12.46 -1.29 -0.03
CA ASP A 94 13.52 -2.20 0.38
C ASP A 94 13.50 -2.46 1.89
N GLU A 95 13.00 -1.50 2.65
CA GLU A 95 12.91 -1.65 4.08
C GLU A 95 11.56 -2.22 4.51
N ILE A 96 10.48 -1.67 3.94
CA ILE A 96 9.17 -1.94 4.47
C ILE A 96 8.63 -3.33 4.09
N VAL A 97 9.08 -3.91 2.98
CA VAL A 97 8.58 -5.23 2.60
C VAL A 97 9.04 -6.32 3.57
N LYS A 98 10.02 -6.04 4.40
CA LYS A 98 10.49 -7.02 5.38
C LYS A 98 9.71 -6.99 6.68
N ILE A 99 8.80 -6.05 6.83
CA ILE A 99 8.05 -5.88 8.07
C ILE A 99 6.75 -6.69 8.02
N PRO A 100 6.49 -7.55 9.01
CA PRO A 100 5.26 -8.33 9.01
C PRO A 100 4.02 -7.43 9.08
N ALA A 101 2.92 -7.93 8.55
CA ALA A 101 1.70 -7.13 8.48
C ALA A 101 1.28 -6.57 9.83
N GLU A 102 1.42 -7.37 10.89
CA GLU A 102 0.97 -6.93 12.20
C GLU A 102 1.87 -5.86 12.81
N GLU A 103 3.07 -5.67 12.26
CA GLU A 103 3.98 -4.65 12.75
C GLU A 103 3.96 -3.39 11.89
N LEU A 104 3.26 -3.43 10.78
CA LEU A 104 3.11 -2.23 9.95
C LEU A 104 2.13 -1.28 10.63
N PRO A 105 2.34 0.03 10.50
CA PRO A 105 1.42 0.97 11.14
C PRO A 105 0.01 0.85 10.55
N SER A 106 -0.97 1.02 11.41
CA SER A 106 -2.36 0.99 10.98
C SER A 106 -2.74 2.33 10.36
N TYR A 107 -3.90 2.35 9.74
CA TYR A 107 -4.41 3.60 9.17
C TYR A 107 -4.50 4.68 10.26
N GLU A 108 -4.97 4.31 11.44
CA GLU A 108 -5.09 5.26 12.53
C GLU A 108 -3.75 5.80 12.96
N GLU A 109 -2.76 4.92 13.01
CA GLU A 109 -1.43 5.35 13.39
C GLU A 109 -0.82 6.28 12.36
N ILE A 110 -1.04 6.00 11.08
CA ILE A 110 -0.54 6.85 10.02
C ILE A 110 -1.18 8.23 10.10
N LYS A 111 -2.46 8.28 10.35
CA LYS A 111 -3.15 9.57 10.46
C LYS A 111 -2.65 10.40 11.62
N LYS A 112 -2.34 9.74 12.74
CA LYS A 112 -1.92 10.47 13.92
C LYS A 112 -0.48 10.87 13.91
N THR A 113 0.36 10.09 13.26
CA THR A 113 1.79 10.28 13.35
C THR A 113 2.33 10.83 12.05
N LYS A 114 2.20 12.10 11.86
CA LYS A 114 2.70 12.70 10.64
C LYS A 114 4.18 12.50 10.47
N GLY A 115 4.89 12.43 11.58
CA GLY A 115 6.33 12.26 11.52
C GLY A 115 6.77 10.94 10.96
N TYR A 116 5.87 9.97 10.87
CA TYR A 116 6.23 8.68 10.32
C TYR A 116 6.83 8.81 8.93
N PHE A 117 6.31 9.75 8.14
CA PHE A 117 6.80 9.93 6.79
C PHE A 117 7.82 11.06 6.68
N ASP A 118 8.13 11.68 7.79
CA ASP A 118 9.04 12.81 7.77
C ASP A 118 8.49 13.92 6.92
N ALA A 119 7.22 14.04 6.80
CA ALA A 119 6.63 15.03 5.94
C ALA A 119 6.37 16.28 6.73
N PRO A 120 6.78 17.40 6.24
CA PRO A 120 6.69 18.62 6.98
C PRO A 120 5.27 19.08 7.16
N LYS A 121 4.35 18.81 6.28
CA LYS A 121 3.10 19.29 6.48
C LYS A 121 2.14 18.67 5.62
N ASP A 122 1.00 18.67 6.03
CA ASP A 122 0.02 18.09 5.36
C ASP A 122 -0.98 19.06 4.93
N ASN A 123 -1.64 18.93 3.95
CA ASN A 123 -2.57 19.84 3.44
C ASN A 123 -3.91 19.25 3.21
N GLY A 124 -4.31 18.36 4.02
CA GLY A 124 -5.61 17.80 3.90
C GLY A 124 -5.75 16.81 2.79
N THR A 125 -4.65 16.23 2.39
CA THR A 125 -4.74 15.26 1.31
C THR A 125 -5.18 13.91 1.79
N ALA A 126 -5.27 13.73 3.09
CA ALA A 126 -5.54 12.41 3.62
C ALA A 126 -6.89 11.86 3.20
N ASP A 127 -7.88 12.71 3.12
CA ASP A 127 -9.22 12.20 2.88
C ASP A 127 -9.49 11.75 1.49
N ARG A 128 -8.78 12.26 0.53
CA ARG A 128 -9.11 11.99 -0.84
C ARG A 128 -8.86 10.58 -1.25
N SER A 129 -8.08 9.84 -0.52
CA SER A 129 -7.73 8.50 -0.91
C SER A 129 -8.59 7.43 -0.24
N VAL A 130 -9.60 7.84 0.51
CA VAL A 130 -10.43 6.86 1.20
C VAL A 130 -11.87 6.99 0.70
N ASP A 131 -12.41 5.88 0.25
CA ASP A 131 -13.78 5.84 -0.23
C ASP A 131 -14.47 4.72 0.52
N ASP A 132 -15.39 5.04 1.41
CA ASP A 132 -16.01 4.02 2.22
C ASP A 132 -17.35 3.54 1.69
N THR A 133 -17.66 3.82 0.43
CA THR A 133 -18.90 3.32 -0.16
C THR A 133 -18.78 1.90 -0.64
N PHE A 134 -17.58 1.38 -0.78
CA PHE A 134 -17.38 0.03 -1.28
C PHE A 134 -17.20 -0.93 -0.11
N SER A 135 -17.84 -2.08 -0.21
CA SER A 135 -17.82 -3.04 0.87
C SER A 135 -17.12 -4.32 0.46
N PHE A 136 -16.20 -4.79 1.27
CA PHE A 136 -15.50 -6.04 1.04
C PHE A 136 -15.99 -7.11 1.98
N ASP A 137 -15.88 -8.35 1.51
CA ASP A 137 -16.14 -9.50 2.36
C ASP A 137 -14.84 -10.22 2.55
N MET A 138 -14.07 -9.85 3.48
CA MET A 138 -12.78 -10.50 3.74
C MET A 138 -12.83 -11.47 4.87
#